data_c9cae2addbbc16f9b73bdcba7d094995
#
_entry.id   c9cae2addbbc16f9b73bdcba7d094995
#
_cell.length_a   1.000
_cell.length_b   1.000
_cell.length_c   1.000
_cell.angle_alpha   90.00
_cell.angle_beta   90.00
_cell.angle_gamma   90.00
#
_symmetry.space_group_name_H-M   'P 1'
#
loop_
_entity.id
_entity.type
_entity.pdbx_description
1 polymer ?
#
loop_
_entity_poly.entity_id
_entity_poly.type
_entity_poly.pdbx_seq_one_letter_code
_entity_poly.pdbx_strand_id
1 'polypeptide(L)'
;YMVSGRPKDVFYWAAQLPVGEHPRADEGEVDEIRWVTPKEARKLLSNSTDHEPLDALVAHHKAGTLHTRPVVIMRHAKAKPRSNWTAADDERPLAGTGKRQALAHSRLLEAYSPTRLLSSPWLRCMQTVAPYANDHAIAIKEKKSLSESGAAGHPKRTAKVTESLFVKEVPSLLCTHRPVFPLVFKALKGHLMKGSAKILPTEDPYMEPGDAVVLQVSTAEHGGIVSVETIRPVID
;
A
#
# COMPACT_ATOMS: atom_id res chain seq x y z
N TYR A 1 -4.53 24.26 1.28
CA TYR A 1 -4.95 25.67 1.11
C TYR A 1 -6.46 25.78 0.89
N MET A 2 -6.96 26.98 0.95
CA MET A 2 -8.40 27.26 0.77
C MET A 2 -8.70 27.67 -0.67
N VAL A 3 -9.71 27.08 -1.28
CA VAL A 3 -10.24 27.45 -2.61
C VAL A 3 -11.73 27.74 -2.46
N SER A 4 -12.13 28.96 -2.79
CA SER A 4 -13.55 29.38 -2.68
C SER A 4 -14.18 29.06 -1.31
N GLY A 5 -13.44 29.26 -0.22
CA GLY A 5 -13.89 28.99 1.15
C GLY A 5 -13.92 27.51 1.56
N ARG A 6 -13.44 26.60 0.73
CA ARG A 6 -13.34 25.16 1.03
C ARG A 6 -11.88 24.72 1.14
N PRO A 7 -11.52 23.85 2.11
CA PRO A 7 -10.19 23.28 2.19
C PRO A 7 -9.93 22.41 0.96
N LYS A 8 -8.74 22.56 0.36
CA LYS A 8 -8.24 21.71 -0.72
C LYS A 8 -6.92 21.08 -0.27
N ASP A 9 -6.89 19.76 -0.23
CA ASP A 9 -5.68 19.00 -0.03
C ASP A 9 -5.06 18.68 -1.40
N VAL A 10 -3.77 18.89 -1.51
CA VAL A 10 -2.99 18.55 -2.72
C VAL A 10 -1.92 17.55 -2.31
N PHE A 11 -1.91 16.42 -3.00
CA PHE A 11 -0.95 15.35 -2.75
C PHE A 11 0.13 15.38 -3.83
N TYR A 12 1.39 15.22 -3.40
CA TYR A 12 2.54 15.16 -4.28
C TYR A 12 3.24 13.81 -4.11
N TRP A 13 3.66 13.23 -5.22
CA TRP A 13 4.43 11.99 -5.24
C TRP A 13 5.75 12.20 -5.98
N ALA A 14 6.81 11.57 -5.50
CA ALA A 14 8.04 11.42 -6.24
C ALA A 14 8.04 10.10 -6.98
N ALA A 15 8.37 10.12 -8.26
CA ALA A 15 8.50 8.93 -9.08
C ALA A 15 9.86 8.90 -9.77
N GLN A 16 10.48 7.73 -9.84
CA GLN A 16 11.68 7.50 -10.63
C GLN A 16 11.29 6.87 -11.97
N LEU A 17 11.70 7.50 -13.06
CA LEU A 17 11.56 6.88 -14.37
C LEU A 17 12.67 5.85 -14.61
N PRO A 18 12.36 4.73 -15.26
CA PRO A 18 13.37 3.79 -15.75
C PRO A 18 14.34 4.48 -16.72
N VAL A 19 15.55 3.97 -16.79
CA VAL A 19 16.56 4.50 -17.74
C VAL A 19 16.06 4.32 -19.17
N GLY A 20 16.05 5.42 -19.93
CA GLY A 20 15.57 5.45 -21.31
C GLY A 20 14.09 5.80 -21.47
N GLU A 21 13.34 5.88 -20.38
CA GLU A 21 11.96 6.38 -20.40
C GLU A 21 11.93 7.92 -20.32
N HIS A 22 10.98 8.50 -21.05
CA HIS A 22 10.74 9.95 -21.05
C HIS A 22 9.32 10.24 -20.58
N PRO A 23 9.14 11.25 -19.69
CA PRO A 23 7.82 11.68 -19.31
C PRO A 23 7.09 12.26 -20.52
N ARG A 24 5.78 12.06 -20.57
CA ARG A 24 4.91 12.65 -21.60
C ARG A 24 4.04 13.71 -20.95
N ALA A 25 3.95 14.86 -21.59
CA ALA A 25 3.01 15.90 -21.21
C ALA A 25 1.58 15.43 -21.49
N ASP A 26 0.64 15.79 -20.62
CA ASP A 26 -0.77 15.76 -20.97
C ASP A 26 -1.03 16.96 -21.90
N GLU A 27 -1.31 16.68 -23.17
CA GLU A 27 -1.48 17.69 -24.21
C GLU A 27 -2.62 18.69 -23.93
N GLY A 28 -3.52 18.36 -23.00
CA GLY A 28 -4.63 19.23 -22.58
C GLY A 28 -4.29 20.20 -21.45
N GLU A 29 -3.27 19.88 -20.63
CA GLU A 29 -2.97 20.65 -19.42
C GLU A 29 -1.51 21.09 -19.28
N VAL A 30 -0.57 20.45 -20.01
CA VAL A 30 0.88 20.66 -19.85
C VAL A 30 1.54 20.97 -21.20
N ASP A 31 2.02 22.18 -21.36
CA ASP A 31 2.69 22.63 -22.59
C ASP A 31 4.10 22.07 -22.75
N GLU A 32 4.85 21.91 -21.65
CA GLU A 32 6.26 21.49 -21.70
C GLU A 32 6.68 20.75 -20.42
N ILE A 33 7.52 19.73 -20.58
CA ILE A 33 8.22 19.03 -19.49
C ILE A 33 9.72 19.25 -19.66
N ARG A 34 10.38 19.64 -18.57
CA ARG A 34 11.84 19.82 -18.53
C ARG A 34 12.47 19.11 -17.35
N TRP A 35 13.60 18.46 -17.59
CA TRP A 35 14.49 17.98 -16.55
C TRP A 35 15.39 19.12 -16.07
N VAL A 36 15.30 19.42 -14.79
CA VAL A 36 16.05 20.53 -14.19
C VAL A 36 16.62 20.11 -12.83
N THR A 37 17.67 20.80 -12.40
CA THR A 37 18.18 20.64 -11.03
C THR A 37 17.20 21.26 -10.02
N PRO A 38 17.23 20.83 -8.73
CA PRO A 38 16.39 21.45 -7.69
C PRO A 38 16.58 22.97 -7.57
N LYS A 39 17.80 23.46 -7.82
CA LYS A 39 18.12 24.91 -7.81
C LYS A 39 17.44 25.65 -8.97
N GLU A 40 17.39 25.03 -10.13
CA GLU A 40 16.70 25.57 -11.31
C GLU A 40 15.20 25.49 -11.16
N ALA A 41 14.67 24.33 -10.68
CA ALA A 41 13.26 24.15 -10.38
C ALA A 41 12.73 25.27 -9.47
N ARG A 42 13.45 25.58 -8.39
CA ARG A 42 13.07 26.64 -7.45
C ARG A 42 12.94 28.01 -8.11
N LYS A 43 13.71 28.29 -9.16
CA LYS A 43 13.62 29.56 -9.90
C LYS A 43 12.46 29.59 -10.90
N LEU A 44 12.07 28.42 -11.42
CA LEU A 44 11.01 28.29 -12.40
C LEU A 44 9.63 28.24 -11.76
N LEU A 45 9.53 27.73 -10.52
CA LEU A 45 8.28 27.67 -9.79
C LEU A 45 7.77 29.07 -9.46
N SER A 46 6.64 29.44 -10.04
CA SER A 46 5.99 30.74 -9.85
C SER A 46 5.14 30.81 -8.58
N ASN A 47 4.67 29.66 -8.10
CA ASN A 47 3.85 29.58 -6.91
C ASN A 47 4.70 29.18 -5.69
N SER A 48 4.65 29.99 -4.62
CA SER A 48 5.41 29.72 -3.39
C SER A 48 5.01 28.41 -2.69
N THR A 49 3.76 27.97 -2.84
CA THR A 49 3.30 26.68 -2.27
C THR A 49 3.97 25.48 -2.90
N ASP A 50 4.48 25.58 -4.13
CA ASP A 50 5.17 24.49 -4.83
C ASP A 50 6.63 24.34 -4.39
N HIS A 51 7.15 25.31 -3.62
CA HIS A 51 8.48 25.18 -3.00
C HIS A 51 8.50 24.13 -1.89
N GLU A 52 7.42 23.95 -1.14
CA GLU A 52 7.34 23.00 -0.03
C GLU A 52 7.56 21.53 -0.49
N PRO A 53 6.83 21.03 -1.53
CA PRO A 53 7.09 19.68 -2.04
C PRO A 53 8.50 19.51 -2.65
N LEU A 54 9.06 20.58 -3.29
CA LEU A 54 10.44 20.55 -3.77
C LEU A 54 11.45 20.43 -2.61
N ASP A 55 11.24 21.17 -1.52
CA ASP A 55 12.10 21.10 -0.35
C ASP A 55 12.00 19.75 0.34
N ALA A 56 10.79 19.15 0.43
CA ALA A 56 10.58 17.82 0.94
C ALA A 56 11.32 16.77 0.08
N LEU A 57 11.24 16.86 -1.25
CA LEU A 57 11.98 15.99 -2.17
C LEU A 57 13.49 16.05 -1.91
N VAL A 58 14.05 17.27 -1.81
CA VAL A 58 15.47 17.48 -1.53
C VAL A 58 15.86 16.95 -0.16
N ALA A 59 15.02 17.14 0.84
CA ALA A 59 15.24 16.62 2.20
C ALA A 59 15.27 15.08 2.20
N HIS A 60 14.32 14.42 1.54
CA HIS A 60 14.31 12.96 1.40
C HIS A 60 15.53 12.44 0.64
N HIS A 61 15.97 13.13 -0.42
CA HIS A 61 17.19 12.77 -1.14
C HIS A 61 18.42 12.82 -0.22
N LYS A 62 18.59 13.93 0.51
CA LYS A 62 19.71 14.09 1.48
C LYS A 62 19.69 13.09 2.62
N ALA A 63 18.50 12.71 3.07
CA ALA A 63 18.31 11.72 4.13
C ALA A 63 18.46 10.26 3.65
N GLY A 64 18.62 10.01 2.34
CA GLY A 64 18.64 8.65 1.77
C GLY A 64 17.28 7.94 1.83
N THR A 65 16.16 8.68 1.99
CA THR A 65 14.81 8.14 2.12
C THR A 65 13.94 8.38 0.89
N LEU A 66 14.51 8.88 -0.20
CA LEU A 66 13.78 9.15 -1.44
C LEU A 66 13.44 7.86 -2.19
N HIS A 67 14.37 6.91 -2.25
CA HIS A 67 14.14 5.65 -2.91
C HIS A 67 13.45 4.67 -1.96
N THR A 68 12.24 4.28 -2.32
CA THR A 68 11.41 3.37 -1.52
C THR A 68 10.85 2.25 -2.38
N ARG A 69 10.39 1.20 -1.73
CA ARG A 69 9.59 0.14 -2.33
C ARG A 69 8.28 -0.01 -1.57
N PRO A 70 7.17 -0.30 -2.24
CA PRO A 70 5.90 -0.47 -1.58
C PRO A 70 5.78 -1.83 -0.90
N VAL A 71 5.19 -1.82 0.28
CA VAL A 71 4.68 -3.01 0.98
C VAL A 71 3.21 -2.76 1.29
N VAL A 72 2.34 -3.55 0.69
CA VAL A 72 0.89 -3.41 0.82
C VAL A 72 0.35 -4.37 1.87
N ILE A 73 -0.33 -3.86 2.88
CA ILE A 73 -1.06 -4.65 3.88
C ILE A 73 -2.55 -4.48 3.60
N MET A 74 -3.23 -5.57 3.26
CA MET A 74 -4.60 -5.54 2.76
C MET A 74 -5.54 -6.36 3.66
N ARG A 75 -6.71 -5.80 3.96
CA ARG A 75 -7.83 -6.57 4.48
C ARG A 75 -8.57 -7.21 3.32
N HIS A 76 -8.95 -8.50 3.45
CA HIS A 76 -9.81 -9.12 2.45
C HIS A 76 -11.05 -8.26 2.15
N ALA A 77 -11.49 -8.27 0.91
CA ALA A 77 -12.68 -7.57 0.44
C ALA A 77 -13.96 -8.12 1.11
N LYS A 78 -15.09 -7.45 0.91
CA LYS A 78 -16.35 -7.78 1.58
C LYS A 78 -16.78 -9.22 1.29
N ALA A 79 -16.77 -10.07 2.31
CA ALA A 79 -17.23 -11.45 2.22
C ALA A 79 -18.75 -11.56 2.40
N LYS A 80 -19.35 -12.68 2.00
CA LYS A 80 -20.75 -13.00 2.34
C LYS A 80 -20.95 -12.88 3.87
N PRO A 81 -22.11 -12.37 4.35
CA PRO A 81 -22.42 -12.36 5.77
C PRO A 81 -22.36 -13.78 6.36
N ARG A 82 -21.90 -13.90 7.61
CA ARG A 82 -21.88 -15.20 8.31
C ARG A 82 -23.27 -15.81 8.46
N SER A 83 -24.30 -14.97 8.66
CA SER A 83 -25.70 -15.40 8.72
C SER A 83 -26.21 -16.09 7.45
N ASN A 84 -25.56 -15.84 6.31
CA ASN A 84 -25.95 -16.36 5.00
C ASN A 84 -24.93 -17.42 4.50
N TRP A 85 -24.16 -18.02 5.41
CA TRP A 85 -23.15 -19.01 5.08
C TRP A 85 -23.19 -20.18 6.05
N THR A 86 -23.40 -21.39 5.55
CA THR A 86 -23.63 -22.60 6.35
C THR A 86 -22.46 -23.58 6.35
N ALA A 87 -21.50 -23.41 5.41
CA ALA A 87 -20.28 -24.21 5.35
C ALA A 87 -19.20 -23.64 6.26
N ALA A 88 -17.99 -24.21 6.24
CA ALA A 88 -16.86 -23.76 7.04
C ALA A 88 -16.48 -22.28 6.74
N ASP A 89 -16.08 -21.52 7.77
CA ASP A 89 -15.81 -20.07 7.63
C ASP A 89 -14.59 -19.76 6.74
N ASP A 90 -13.66 -20.68 6.62
CA ASP A 90 -12.51 -20.58 5.72
C ASP A 90 -12.90 -20.70 4.24
N GLU A 91 -13.99 -21.38 3.94
CA GLU A 91 -14.58 -21.50 2.60
C GLU A 91 -15.54 -20.36 2.25
N ARG A 92 -15.80 -19.42 3.17
CA ARG A 92 -16.73 -18.31 2.97
C ARG A 92 -16.20 -17.34 1.91
N PRO A 93 -16.91 -17.18 0.75
CA PRO A 93 -16.45 -16.41 -0.39
C PRO A 93 -16.74 -14.93 -0.24
N LEU A 94 -16.21 -14.14 -1.18
CA LEU A 94 -16.58 -12.74 -1.36
C LEU A 94 -18.07 -12.60 -1.75
N ALA A 95 -18.69 -11.55 -1.24
CA ALA A 95 -19.98 -11.05 -1.73
C ALA A 95 -19.81 -10.37 -3.10
N GLY A 96 -20.90 -10.04 -3.79
CA GLY A 96 -20.88 -9.33 -5.06
C GLY A 96 -20.07 -8.01 -4.97
N THR A 97 -20.32 -7.20 -3.93
CA THR A 97 -19.53 -6.00 -3.66
C THR A 97 -18.05 -6.31 -3.46
N GLY A 98 -17.72 -7.37 -2.73
CA GLY A 98 -16.32 -7.77 -2.52
C GLY A 98 -15.61 -8.20 -3.80
N LYS A 99 -16.31 -8.83 -4.73
CA LYS A 99 -15.75 -9.16 -6.05
C LYS A 99 -15.42 -7.89 -6.85
N ARG A 100 -16.31 -6.87 -6.82
CA ARG A 100 -16.02 -5.58 -7.45
C ARG A 100 -14.83 -4.87 -6.77
N GLN A 101 -14.74 -4.90 -5.43
CA GLN A 101 -13.58 -4.38 -4.70
C GLN A 101 -12.28 -5.08 -5.13
N ALA A 102 -12.29 -6.41 -5.28
CA ALA A 102 -11.11 -7.16 -5.73
C ALA A 102 -10.65 -6.76 -7.14
N LEU A 103 -11.59 -6.54 -8.07
CA LEU A 103 -11.28 -6.05 -9.42
C LEU A 103 -10.75 -4.60 -9.41
N ALA A 104 -11.34 -3.72 -8.60
CA ALA A 104 -10.84 -2.35 -8.45
C ALA A 104 -9.43 -2.34 -7.84
N HIS A 105 -9.14 -3.25 -6.89
CA HIS A 105 -7.79 -3.42 -6.36
C HIS A 105 -6.79 -3.90 -7.39
N SER A 106 -7.16 -4.76 -8.35
CA SER A 106 -6.23 -5.18 -9.41
C SER A 106 -5.64 -3.94 -10.10
N ARG A 107 -6.49 -2.98 -10.47
CA ARG A 107 -6.05 -1.72 -11.11
C ARG A 107 -5.23 -0.81 -10.18
N LEU A 108 -5.67 -0.65 -8.91
CA LEU A 108 -4.93 0.18 -7.94
C LEU A 108 -3.54 -0.37 -7.65
N LEU A 109 -3.40 -1.70 -7.59
CA LEU A 109 -2.13 -2.35 -7.30
C LEU A 109 -1.11 -2.22 -8.44
N GLU A 110 -1.51 -1.89 -9.66
CA GLU A 110 -0.59 -1.60 -10.76
C GLU A 110 0.38 -0.46 -10.42
N ALA A 111 -0.11 0.58 -9.72
CA ALA A 111 0.73 1.69 -9.28
C ALA A 111 1.84 1.29 -8.29
N TYR A 112 1.64 0.19 -7.57
CA TYR A 112 2.58 -0.32 -6.57
C TYR A 112 3.34 -1.57 -7.02
N SER A 113 2.89 -2.21 -8.08
CA SER A 113 3.48 -3.37 -8.75
C SER A 113 4.05 -4.45 -7.80
N PRO A 114 3.28 -4.98 -6.83
CA PRO A 114 3.77 -6.01 -5.92
C PRO A 114 4.07 -7.30 -6.68
N THR A 115 5.33 -7.73 -6.63
CA THR A 115 5.81 -8.97 -7.28
C THR A 115 5.80 -10.18 -6.34
N ARG A 116 5.55 -9.97 -5.05
CA ARG A 116 5.46 -11.02 -4.02
C ARG A 116 4.13 -10.93 -3.30
N LEU A 117 3.27 -11.92 -3.50
CA LEU A 117 1.94 -11.96 -2.92
C LEU A 117 1.86 -13.01 -1.80
N LEU A 118 1.57 -12.56 -0.58
CA LEU A 118 1.34 -13.42 0.58
C LEU A 118 -0.13 -13.30 0.99
N SER A 119 -0.81 -14.42 1.20
CA SER A 119 -2.22 -14.41 1.60
C SER A 119 -2.54 -15.46 2.64
N SER A 120 -3.52 -15.15 3.49
CA SER A 120 -4.27 -16.19 4.19
C SER A 120 -4.85 -17.18 3.17
N PRO A 121 -4.83 -18.50 3.44
CA PRO A 121 -5.43 -19.50 2.55
C PRO A 121 -6.95 -19.45 2.50
N TRP A 122 -7.59 -18.70 3.40
CA TRP A 122 -9.05 -18.60 3.44
C TRP A 122 -9.59 -17.97 2.16
N LEU A 123 -10.65 -18.55 1.62
CA LEU A 123 -11.16 -18.26 0.28
C LEU A 123 -11.35 -16.77 0.01
N ARG A 124 -11.91 -16.01 0.96
CA ARG A 124 -12.13 -14.56 0.81
C ARG A 124 -10.83 -13.75 0.61
N CYS A 125 -9.72 -14.16 1.24
CA CYS A 125 -8.43 -13.53 1.02
C CYS A 125 -7.85 -13.89 -0.35
N MET A 126 -7.90 -15.17 -0.69
CA MET A 126 -7.45 -15.65 -2.00
C MET A 126 -8.21 -14.96 -3.13
N GLN A 127 -9.55 -14.89 -3.03
CA GLN A 127 -10.39 -14.19 -4.02
C GLN A 127 -10.15 -12.67 -4.09
N THR A 128 -9.67 -12.05 -3.00
CA THR A 128 -9.34 -10.63 -3.01
C THR A 128 -8.11 -10.34 -3.85
N VAL A 129 -7.10 -11.20 -3.79
CA VAL A 129 -5.81 -11.01 -4.46
C VAL A 129 -5.78 -11.65 -5.86
N ALA A 130 -6.64 -12.63 -6.11
CA ALA A 130 -6.64 -13.41 -7.35
C ALA A 130 -6.73 -12.58 -8.64
N PRO A 131 -7.55 -11.51 -8.78
CA PRO A 131 -7.57 -10.73 -10.01
C PRO A 131 -6.19 -10.20 -10.36
N TYR A 132 -5.53 -9.48 -9.45
CA TYR A 132 -4.18 -8.97 -9.67
C TYR A 132 -3.16 -10.08 -9.96
N ALA A 133 -3.21 -11.17 -9.18
CA ALA A 133 -2.31 -12.30 -9.36
C ALA A 133 -2.43 -12.95 -10.75
N ASN A 134 -3.66 -13.07 -11.26
CA ASN A 134 -3.94 -13.64 -12.58
C ASN A 134 -3.50 -12.70 -13.70
N ASP A 135 -3.82 -11.39 -13.60
CA ASP A 135 -3.48 -10.38 -14.61
C ASP A 135 -1.96 -10.28 -14.83
N HIS A 136 -1.18 -10.53 -13.75
CA HIS A 136 0.29 -10.45 -13.78
C HIS A 136 1.01 -11.81 -13.74
N ALA A 137 0.29 -12.93 -13.81
CA ALA A 137 0.84 -14.29 -13.72
C ALA A 137 1.73 -14.52 -12.48
N ILE A 138 1.37 -13.93 -11.32
CA ILE A 138 2.12 -14.02 -10.07
C ILE A 138 1.45 -15.04 -9.13
N ALA A 139 2.22 -16.01 -8.64
CA ALA A 139 1.72 -17.01 -7.69
C ALA A 139 1.43 -16.38 -6.30
N ILE A 140 0.24 -16.66 -5.76
CA ILE A 140 -0.11 -16.30 -4.39
C ILE A 140 0.49 -17.34 -3.43
N LYS A 141 1.35 -16.90 -2.52
CA LYS A 141 1.96 -17.75 -1.48
C LYS A 141 1.08 -17.79 -0.24
N GLU A 142 0.40 -18.88 -0.06
CA GLU A 142 -0.45 -19.10 1.11
C GLU A 142 0.35 -19.19 2.40
N LYS A 143 -0.14 -18.54 3.45
CA LYS A 143 0.43 -18.52 4.79
C LYS A 143 -0.66 -18.80 5.81
N LYS A 144 -0.73 -20.03 6.33
CA LYS A 144 -1.73 -20.43 7.35
C LYS A 144 -1.73 -19.49 8.57
N SER A 145 -0.56 -18.95 8.95
CA SER A 145 -0.45 -17.98 10.05
C SER A 145 -1.08 -16.62 9.77
N LEU A 146 -1.52 -16.33 8.54
CA LEU A 146 -2.31 -15.15 8.21
C LEU A 146 -3.82 -15.38 8.27
N SER A 147 -4.29 -16.61 8.55
CA SER A 147 -5.71 -16.87 8.85
C SER A 147 -6.04 -16.51 10.30
N GLU A 148 -7.33 -16.34 10.61
CA GLU A 148 -7.78 -16.02 11.97
C GLU A 148 -7.35 -17.10 12.97
N SER A 149 -7.62 -18.37 12.67
CA SER A 149 -7.23 -19.52 13.53
C SER A 149 -5.71 -19.71 13.56
N GLY A 150 -5.03 -19.54 12.42
CA GLY A 150 -3.58 -19.69 12.35
C GLY A 150 -2.82 -18.63 13.14
N ALA A 151 -3.28 -17.39 13.11
CA ALA A 151 -2.70 -16.27 13.87
C ALA A 151 -2.95 -16.44 15.38
N ALA A 152 -4.16 -16.85 15.77
CA ALA A 152 -4.50 -17.13 17.17
C ALA A 152 -3.63 -18.26 17.74
N GLY A 153 -3.46 -19.36 17.01
CA GLY A 153 -2.66 -20.51 17.46
C GLY A 153 -1.14 -20.27 17.39
N HIS A 154 -0.67 -19.43 16.46
CA HIS A 154 0.76 -19.25 16.20
C HIS A 154 1.16 -17.79 15.96
N PRO A 155 0.97 -16.87 16.94
CA PRO A 155 1.20 -15.44 16.77
C PRO A 155 2.66 -15.11 16.37
N LYS A 156 3.65 -15.87 16.87
CA LYS A 156 5.05 -15.71 16.48
C LYS A 156 5.30 -16.00 14.99
N ARG A 157 4.53 -16.92 14.39
CA ARG A 157 4.64 -17.21 12.95
C ARG A 157 4.05 -16.07 12.11
N THR A 158 2.96 -15.47 12.57
CA THR A 158 2.39 -14.27 11.93
C THR A 158 3.41 -13.12 11.93
N ALA A 159 4.02 -12.83 13.09
CA ALA A 159 5.08 -11.83 13.17
C ALA A 159 6.23 -12.14 12.22
N LYS A 160 6.74 -13.38 12.18
CA LYS A 160 7.82 -13.79 11.27
C LYS A 160 7.45 -13.62 9.79
N VAL A 161 6.20 -13.90 9.40
CA VAL A 161 5.73 -13.65 8.03
C VAL A 161 5.71 -12.15 7.73
N THR A 162 5.27 -11.31 8.66
CA THR A 162 5.28 -9.86 8.51
C THR A 162 6.71 -9.34 8.40
N GLU A 163 7.62 -9.75 9.28
CA GLU A 163 9.05 -9.39 9.24
C GLU A 163 9.69 -9.78 7.89
N SER A 164 9.28 -10.88 7.29
CA SER A 164 9.80 -11.32 5.99
C SER A 164 9.52 -10.34 4.84
N LEU A 165 8.63 -9.37 5.03
CA LEU A 165 8.38 -8.29 4.06
C LEU A 165 9.55 -7.30 3.99
N PHE A 166 10.33 -7.20 5.06
CA PHE A 166 11.50 -6.31 5.15
C PHE A 166 12.80 -6.99 4.77
N VAL A 167 12.89 -8.31 4.96
CA VAL A 167 14.08 -9.10 4.59
C VAL A 167 14.20 -9.26 3.07
N LYS A 168 13.07 -9.38 2.37
CA LYS A 168 13.06 -9.47 0.90
C LYS A 168 12.76 -8.10 0.32
N GLU A 169 13.76 -7.53 -0.33
CA GLU A 169 13.72 -6.16 -0.88
C GLU A 169 12.94 -6.06 -2.20
N VAL A 170 11.76 -6.63 -2.24
CA VAL A 170 10.86 -6.56 -3.41
C VAL A 170 9.50 -5.99 -3.01
N PRO A 171 8.81 -5.28 -3.92
CA PRO A 171 7.43 -4.87 -3.73
C PRO A 171 6.58 -6.07 -3.32
N SER A 172 5.87 -5.95 -2.20
CA SER A 172 5.19 -7.10 -1.59
C SER A 172 3.77 -6.74 -1.16
N LEU A 173 2.86 -7.72 -1.22
CA LEU A 173 1.50 -7.63 -0.70
C LEU A 173 1.26 -8.73 0.33
N LEU A 174 0.59 -8.37 1.44
CA LEU A 174 0.10 -9.28 2.46
C LEU A 174 -1.40 -9.08 2.64
N CYS A 175 -2.21 -10.10 2.32
CA CYS A 175 -3.65 -10.09 2.53
C CYS A 175 -4.06 -10.95 3.73
N THR A 176 -4.86 -10.37 4.63
CA THR A 176 -5.26 -11.04 5.87
C THR A 176 -6.63 -10.56 6.38
N HIS A 177 -6.94 -10.81 7.64
CA HIS A 177 -8.21 -10.60 8.32
C HIS A 177 -8.09 -9.58 9.46
N ARG A 178 -9.21 -8.92 9.80
CA ARG A 178 -9.29 -7.97 10.91
C ARG A 178 -8.66 -8.48 12.23
N PRO A 179 -8.94 -9.70 12.74
CA PRO A 179 -8.35 -10.16 14.00
C PRO A 179 -6.83 -10.38 13.96
N VAL A 180 -6.21 -10.39 12.77
CA VAL A 180 -4.78 -10.61 12.61
C VAL A 180 -3.99 -9.30 12.63
N PHE A 181 -4.64 -8.14 12.35
CA PHE A 181 -3.97 -6.84 12.29
C PHE A 181 -3.21 -6.42 13.54
N PRO A 182 -3.69 -6.69 14.78
CA PRO A 182 -2.90 -6.37 15.97
C PRO A 182 -1.48 -6.95 15.93
N LEU A 183 -1.35 -8.19 15.44
CA LEU A 183 -0.04 -8.86 15.33
C LEU A 183 0.79 -8.28 14.18
N VAL A 184 0.16 -8.02 13.04
CA VAL A 184 0.81 -7.42 11.87
C VAL A 184 1.32 -6.03 12.22
N PHE A 185 0.46 -5.13 12.71
CA PHE A 185 0.86 -3.76 13.04
C PHE A 185 1.85 -3.68 14.19
N LYS A 186 1.79 -4.61 15.16
CA LYS A 186 2.82 -4.71 16.21
C LYS A 186 4.21 -5.00 15.60
N ALA A 187 4.31 -5.91 14.64
CA ALA A 187 5.56 -6.20 13.95
C ALA A 187 6.02 -4.99 13.11
N LEU A 188 5.12 -4.34 12.39
CA LEU A 188 5.43 -3.17 11.56
C LEU A 188 5.97 -1.98 12.37
N LYS A 189 5.50 -1.79 13.62
CA LYS A 189 5.96 -0.68 14.48
C LYS A 189 7.47 -0.67 14.68
N GLY A 190 8.12 -1.84 14.69
CA GLY A 190 9.57 -1.96 14.81
C GLY A 190 10.37 -1.40 13.63
N HIS A 191 9.70 -1.21 12.48
CA HIS A 191 10.31 -0.72 11.25
C HIS A 191 9.97 0.74 10.92
N LEU A 192 9.20 1.43 11.78
CA LEU A 192 8.88 2.85 11.57
C LEU A 192 10.12 3.71 11.78
N MET A 193 10.40 4.59 10.83
CA MET A 193 11.43 5.62 11.02
C MET A 193 10.99 6.66 12.05
N LYS A 194 11.94 7.35 12.68
CA LYS A 194 11.64 8.42 13.65
C LYS A 194 10.72 9.47 12.98
N GLY A 195 9.61 9.79 13.63
CA GLY A 195 8.61 10.73 13.12
C GLY A 195 7.41 10.08 12.43
N SER A 196 7.52 8.82 11.98
CA SER A 196 6.45 8.11 11.25
C SER A 196 5.45 7.35 12.16
N ALA A 197 5.62 7.40 13.48
CA ALA A 197 4.91 6.54 14.44
C ALA A 197 3.37 6.74 14.49
N LYS A 198 2.84 7.85 13.97
CA LYS A 198 1.41 8.19 14.06
C LYS A 198 0.57 7.75 12.86
N ILE A 199 1.15 7.04 11.90
CA ILE A 199 0.57 6.83 10.57
C ILE A 199 -0.09 5.46 10.42
N LEU A 200 0.28 4.47 11.26
CA LEU A 200 -0.35 3.15 11.22
C LEU A 200 -1.71 3.15 11.93
N PRO A 201 -2.71 2.44 11.40
CA PRO A 201 -3.97 2.24 12.11
C PRO A 201 -3.73 1.63 13.50
N THR A 202 -4.32 2.21 14.55
CA THR A 202 -4.11 1.78 15.94
C THR A 202 -5.36 1.20 16.60
N GLU A 203 -6.54 1.51 16.07
CA GLU A 203 -7.82 1.16 16.65
C GLU A 203 -8.60 0.19 15.77
N ASP A 204 -9.30 -0.76 16.40
CA ASP A 204 -10.22 -1.66 15.73
C ASP A 204 -11.38 -0.84 15.06
N PRO A 205 -11.75 -1.11 13.81
CA PRO A 205 -11.44 -2.27 12.97
C PRO A 205 -10.12 -2.20 12.18
N TYR A 206 -9.24 -1.26 12.43
CA TYR A 206 -7.98 -0.98 11.73
C TYR A 206 -8.16 -0.56 10.27
N MET A 207 -8.90 -1.31 9.50
CA MET A 207 -9.24 -1.10 8.09
C MET A 207 -10.63 -1.69 7.80
N GLU A 208 -11.39 -1.08 6.92
CA GLU A 208 -12.64 -1.65 6.42
C GLU A 208 -12.39 -2.80 5.45
N PRO A 209 -13.38 -3.71 5.21
CA PRO A 209 -13.23 -4.77 4.22
C PRO A 209 -12.88 -4.22 2.82
N GLY A 210 -11.72 -4.62 2.31
CA GLY A 210 -11.19 -4.14 1.05
C GLY A 210 -10.26 -2.92 1.18
N ASP A 211 -10.08 -2.31 2.35
CA ASP A 211 -9.06 -1.29 2.53
C ASP A 211 -7.66 -1.92 2.53
N ALA A 212 -6.68 -1.15 2.10
CA ALA A 212 -5.27 -1.49 2.22
C ALA A 212 -4.45 -0.31 2.71
N VAL A 213 -3.37 -0.63 3.42
CA VAL A 213 -2.33 0.32 3.83
C VAL A 213 -1.11 0.05 2.99
N VAL A 214 -0.59 1.07 2.33
CA VAL A 214 0.66 1.02 1.58
C VAL A 214 1.77 1.67 2.40
N LEU A 215 2.80 0.92 2.65
CA LEU A 215 4.00 1.33 3.36
C LEU A 215 5.09 1.59 2.33
N GLN A 216 5.64 2.80 2.29
CA GLN A 216 6.83 3.10 1.52
C GLN A 216 8.06 2.76 2.38
N VAL A 217 8.76 1.69 2.02
CA VAL A 217 9.92 1.19 2.76
C VAL A 217 11.19 1.64 2.05
N SER A 218 12.06 2.38 2.73
CA SER A 218 13.34 2.83 2.18
C SER A 218 14.18 1.63 1.71
N THR A 219 14.81 1.79 0.55
CA THR A 219 15.77 0.82 -0.02
C THR A 219 17.20 1.06 0.46
N ALA A 220 17.44 2.07 1.31
CA ALA A 220 18.75 2.29 1.94
C ALA A 220 19.06 1.15 2.92
N GLU A 221 20.34 0.94 3.18
CA GLU A 221 20.81 -0.02 4.19
C GLU A 221 20.13 0.26 5.54
N HIS A 222 19.52 -0.76 6.14
CA HIS A 222 18.69 -0.64 7.35
C HIS A 222 17.47 0.30 7.20
N GLY A 223 16.98 0.46 5.96
CA GLY A 223 15.83 1.31 5.67
C GLY A 223 14.55 0.85 6.34
N GLY A 224 13.79 1.81 6.90
CA GLY A 224 12.50 1.60 7.54
C GLY A 224 11.33 2.14 6.74
N ILE A 225 10.15 2.13 7.37
CA ILE A 225 8.92 2.71 6.81
C ILE A 225 9.04 4.23 6.86
N VAL A 226 9.07 4.87 5.70
CA VAL A 226 9.18 6.32 5.51
C VAL A 226 7.83 7.00 5.55
N SER A 227 6.86 6.42 4.84
CA SER A 227 5.49 6.93 4.79
C SER A 227 4.47 5.80 4.72
N VAL A 228 3.24 6.14 5.06
CA VAL A 228 2.09 5.22 5.09
C VAL A 228 0.89 5.95 4.49
N GLU A 229 0.23 5.31 3.55
CA GLU A 229 -1.03 5.79 2.99
C GLU A 229 -2.10 4.71 3.05
N THR A 230 -3.36 5.13 3.13
CA THR A 230 -4.50 4.21 3.06
C THR A 230 -5.15 4.34 1.69
N ILE A 231 -5.32 3.20 1.02
CA ILE A 231 -6.04 3.14 -0.25
C ILE A 231 -7.34 2.37 -0.09
N ARG A 232 -8.38 2.85 -0.78
CA ARG A 232 -9.71 2.25 -0.80
C ARG A 232 -10.15 2.00 -2.23
N PRO A 233 -10.73 0.81 -2.53
CA PRO A 233 -11.23 0.55 -3.86
C PRO A 233 -12.47 1.42 -4.11
N VAL A 234 -12.43 2.21 -5.17
CA VAL A 234 -13.63 2.90 -5.67
C VAL A 234 -14.43 1.88 -6.46
N ILE A 235 -15.68 1.68 -6.05
CA ILE A 235 -16.65 0.78 -6.71
C ILE A 235 -17.89 1.59 -7.02
N ASP A 236 -18.20 1.66 -8.29
CA ASP A 236 -19.46 2.20 -8.80
C ASP A 236 -20.63 1.20 -8.61
#